data_487c5b436b75116795262e2ec438336d
#
_entry.id   487c5b436b75116795262e2ec438336d
#
_cell.length_a   1.000
_cell.length_b   1.000
_cell.length_c   1.000
_cell.angle_alpha   90.00
_cell.angle_beta   90.00
_cell.angle_gamma   90.00
#
_symmetry.space_group_name_H-M   'P 1'
#
loop_
_entity.id
_entity.type
_entity.pdbx_description
1 polymer ?
#
loop_
_entity_poly.entity_id
_entity_poly.type
_entity_poly.pdbx_seq_one_letter_code
_entity_poly.pdbx_strand_id
1 'polypeptide(L)'
;MRRRSLLKGLAFIGLCPLCAGRSFAQEGHWSYEGEHGPDHWSSLGADNAACSAGSQQSPLDITGAVEAEIPAIALDWKKANGEIVNNGHTIQVNMPAGSKLGRGDKSYDLLQFHFHTPSEHLVEGKSFGP
;
A
#
# COMPACT_ATOMS: atom_id res chain seq x y z
N MET A 1 65.70 -42.04 -21.42
CA MET A 1 65.98 -40.61 -21.72
C MET A 1 64.81 -39.75 -21.37
N ARG A 2 65.03 -38.75 -20.59
CA ARG A 2 64.09 -37.83 -19.92
C ARG A 2 63.37 -36.91 -20.91
N ARG A 3 62.09 -36.62 -20.68
CA ARG A 3 61.55 -35.27 -20.93
C ARG A 3 60.38 -34.99 -20.03
N ARG A 4 60.67 -34.12 -19.06
CA ARG A 4 59.66 -33.45 -18.22
C ARG A 4 59.04 -32.35 -19.03
N SER A 5 57.71 -32.32 -19.12
CA SER A 5 56.96 -31.16 -19.61
C SER A 5 56.18 -30.55 -18.46
N LEU A 6 56.59 -29.35 -18.10
CA LEU A 6 55.91 -28.51 -17.11
C LEU A 6 54.56 -28.04 -17.75
N LEU A 7 53.46 -28.45 -17.16
CA LEU A 7 52.18 -27.83 -17.39
C LEU A 7 52.08 -26.65 -16.42
N LYS A 8 52.21 -25.45 -16.94
CA LYS A 8 51.87 -24.21 -16.26
C LYS A 8 50.34 -24.14 -16.18
N GLY A 9 49.75 -24.34 -15.02
CA GLY A 9 48.37 -24.11 -14.75
C GLY A 9 48.05 -22.62 -14.75
N LEU A 10 47.29 -22.15 -15.74
CA LEU A 10 46.60 -20.87 -15.68
C LEU A 10 45.36 -21.09 -14.79
N ALA A 11 45.40 -20.51 -13.62
CA ALA A 11 44.21 -20.36 -12.79
C ALA A 11 43.31 -19.29 -13.45
N PHE A 12 42.29 -19.70 -14.17
CA PHE A 12 41.19 -18.83 -14.56
C PHE A 12 40.36 -18.57 -13.30
N ILE A 13 40.56 -17.40 -12.71
CA ILE A 13 39.61 -16.85 -11.74
C ILE A 13 38.39 -16.39 -12.56
N GLY A 14 37.41 -17.27 -12.68
CA GLY A 14 36.12 -16.93 -13.23
C GLY A 14 35.44 -15.93 -12.33
N LEU A 15 35.54 -14.64 -12.66
CA LEU A 15 34.58 -13.66 -12.15
C LEU A 15 33.21 -14.04 -12.69
N CYS A 16 32.34 -14.56 -11.82
CA CYS A 16 30.96 -14.81 -12.14
C CYS A 16 30.19 -13.45 -12.10
N PRO A 17 29.79 -12.85 -13.24
CA PRO A 17 29.11 -11.56 -13.24
C PRO A 17 27.62 -11.68 -12.88
N LEU A 18 27.16 -12.83 -12.36
CA LEU A 18 25.76 -13.11 -12.08
C LEU A 18 25.38 -13.00 -10.60
N CYS A 19 26.29 -12.54 -9.74
CA CYS A 19 25.96 -12.25 -8.33
C CYS A 19 25.73 -10.76 -8.08
N ALA A 20 25.31 -9.99 -9.10
CA ALA A 20 24.57 -8.77 -8.85
C ALA A 20 23.17 -9.20 -8.33
N GLY A 21 23.12 -9.60 -7.07
CA GLY A 21 21.86 -9.77 -6.37
C GLY A 21 21.08 -8.48 -6.58
N ARG A 22 19.99 -8.56 -7.32
CA ARG A 22 18.94 -7.57 -7.21
C ARG A 22 18.51 -7.65 -5.75
N SER A 23 19.01 -6.72 -4.95
CA SER A 23 18.36 -6.38 -3.70
C SER A 23 16.96 -5.95 -4.12
N PHE A 24 15.99 -6.85 -4.03
CA PHE A 24 14.61 -6.41 -3.90
C PHE A 24 14.66 -5.50 -2.68
N ALA A 25 14.50 -4.21 -2.87
CA ALA A 25 14.22 -3.32 -1.77
C ALA A 25 13.02 -3.97 -1.08
N GLN A 26 13.23 -4.46 0.12
CA GLN A 26 12.16 -4.95 0.97
C GLN A 26 11.29 -3.72 1.14
N GLU A 27 10.09 -3.73 0.56
CA GLU A 27 9.12 -2.66 0.76
C GLU A 27 9.04 -2.44 2.26
N GLY A 28 9.35 -1.23 2.71
CA GLY A 28 9.45 -0.92 4.12
C GLY A 28 8.09 -1.22 4.77
N HIS A 29 8.08 -2.18 5.69
CA HIS A 29 6.86 -2.52 6.42
C HIS A 29 6.40 -1.27 7.17
N TRP A 30 5.23 -0.77 6.85
CA TRP A 30 4.64 0.39 7.53
C TRP A 30 3.85 -0.05 8.77
N SER A 31 3.67 0.86 9.70
CA SER A 31 2.85 0.68 10.91
C SER A 31 2.13 1.97 11.25
N TYR A 32 1.29 1.96 12.27
CA TYR A 32 0.65 3.17 12.79
C TYR A 32 1.45 3.85 13.91
N GLU A 33 2.55 3.22 14.38
CA GLU A 33 3.35 3.71 15.51
C GLU A 33 4.85 3.52 15.25
N GLY A 34 5.68 4.29 15.99
CA GLY A 34 7.13 4.15 15.98
C GLY A 34 7.81 4.61 14.70
N GLU A 35 8.96 4.03 14.41
CA GLU A 35 9.83 4.42 13.28
C GLU A 35 9.22 4.18 11.91
N HIS A 36 8.19 3.35 11.81
CA HIS A 36 7.46 3.06 10.59
C HIS A 36 6.04 3.66 10.58
N GLY A 37 5.78 4.57 11.51
CA GLY A 37 4.51 5.26 11.66
C GLY A 37 4.27 6.35 10.59
N PRO A 38 3.10 7.02 10.62
CA PRO A 38 2.65 7.97 9.61
C PRO A 38 3.64 9.09 9.30
N ASP A 39 4.36 9.60 10.28
CA ASP A 39 5.35 10.67 10.10
C ASP A 39 6.55 10.23 9.25
N HIS A 40 6.75 8.93 9.10
CA HIS A 40 7.89 8.34 8.40
C HIS A 40 7.50 7.61 7.10
N TRP A 41 6.21 7.49 6.78
CA TRP A 41 5.76 6.71 5.62
C TRP A 41 6.42 7.15 4.32
N SER A 42 6.60 8.46 4.11
CA SER A 42 7.25 8.99 2.89
C SER A 42 8.69 8.52 2.69
N SER A 43 9.36 8.09 3.75
CA SER A 43 10.75 7.62 3.73
C SER A 43 10.89 6.10 3.63
N LEU A 44 9.79 5.34 3.74
CA LEU A 44 9.82 3.88 3.72
C LEU A 44 10.10 3.30 2.32
N GLY A 45 9.88 4.07 1.27
CA GLY A 45 10.15 3.67 -0.10
C GLY A 45 9.87 4.79 -1.09
N ALA A 46 10.41 4.68 -2.31
CA ALA A 46 10.24 5.69 -3.35
C ALA A 46 8.76 5.90 -3.73
N ASP A 47 7.96 4.85 -3.70
CA ASP A 47 6.53 4.89 -4.04
C ASP A 47 5.70 5.61 -2.97
N ASN A 48 6.26 5.79 -1.76
CA ASN A 48 5.61 6.47 -0.64
C ASN A 48 5.88 7.98 -0.59
N ALA A 49 6.64 8.53 -1.53
CA ALA A 49 6.99 9.96 -1.55
C ALA A 49 5.75 10.88 -1.53
N ALA A 50 4.64 10.45 -2.10
CA ALA A 50 3.38 11.18 -2.09
C ALA A 50 2.79 11.40 -0.68
N CYS A 51 3.17 10.59 0.32
CA CYS A 51 2.74 10.76 1.71
C CYS A 51 3.21 12.09 2.32
N SER A 52 4.29 12.68 1.81
CA SER A 52 4.76 13.99 2.26
C SER A 52 4.64 15.09 1.20
N ALA A 53 4.81 14.75 -0.09
CA ALA A 53 4.83 15.72 -1.17
C ALA A 53 3.47 15.90 -1.87
N GLY A 54 2.52 15.00 -1.64
CA GLY A 54 1.20 15.05 -2.25
C GLY A 54 0.36 16.20 -1.70
N SER A 55 -0.46 16.80 -2.57
CA SER A 55 -1.37 17.91 -2.21
C SER A 55 -2.80 17.47 -1.89
N GLN A 56 -3.10 16.18 -2.04
CA GLN A 56 -4.40 15.58 -1.75
C GLN A 56 -4.19 14.44 -0.76
N GLN A 57 -4.17 14.78 0.52
CA GLN A 57 -3.94 13.84 1.60
C GLN A 57 -5.25 13.28 2.17
N SER A 58 -5.20 12.03 2.63
CA SER A 58 -6.28 11.35 3.35
C SER A 58 -5.63 10.26 4.23
N PRO A 59 -6.12 10.02 5.44
CA PRO A 59 -7.27 10.65 6.12
C PRO A 59 -7.02 12.11 6.52
N LEU A 60 -8.08 12.83 6.88
CA LEU A 60 -8.02 14.22 7.29
C LEU A 60 -8.97 14.53 8.45
N ASP A 61 -8.76 15.66 9.10
CA ASP A 61 -9.71 16.22 10.05
C ASP A 61 -10.75 17.08 9.30
N ILE A 62 -12.02 16.70 9.38
CA ILE A 62 -13.14 17.41 8.77
C ILE A 62 -13.55 18.52 9.70
N THR A 63 -13.17 19.76 9.36
CA THR A 63 -13.45 20.95 10.14
C THR A 63 -14.27 21.96 9.31
N GLY A 64 -15.03 22.81 9.99
CA GLY A 64 -15.75 23.91 9.35
C GLY A 64 -16.74 23.46 8.27
N ALA A 65 -17.36 22.31 8.45
CA ALA A 65 -18.37 21.81 7.50
C ALA A 65 -19.52 22.80 7.37
N VAL A 66 -19.95 23.05 6.12
CA VAL A 66 -21.09 23.92 5.81
C VAL A 66 -22.24 23.08 5.26
N GLU A 67 -23.46 23.47 5.60
CA GLU A 67 -24.65 22.87 5.00
C GLU A 67 -24.75 23.26 3.53
N ALA A 68 -24.91 22.26 2.65
CA ALA A 68 -25.05 22.47 1.21
C ALA A 68 -25.90 21.36 0.57
N GLU A 69 -26.62 21.75 -0.47
CA GLU A 69 -27.30 20.78 -1.34
C GLU A 69 -26.27 20.16 -2.30
N ILE A 70 -25.90 18.93 -2.05
CA ILE A 70 -24.98 18.18 -2.91
C ILE A 70 -25.69 16.98 -3.53
N PRO A 71 -25.27 16.50 -4.72
CA PRO A 71 -25.81 15.29 -5.32
C PRO A 71 -25.75 14.11 -4.34
N ALA A 72 -26.86 13.40 -4.21
CA ALA A 72 -26.92 12.21 -3.37
C ALA A 72 -25.94 11.14 -3.86
N ILE A 73 -25.40 10.39 -2.91
CA ILE A 73 -24.61 9.19 -3.21
C ILE A 73 -25.59 8.08 -3.62
N ALA A 74 -25.41 7.53 -4.81
CA ALA A 74 -26.16 6.37 -5.29
C ALA A 74 -25.38 5.10 -4.96
N LEU A 75 -25.99 4.17 -4.22
CA LEU A 75 -25.41 2.89 -3.87
C LEU A 75 -26.12 1.78 -4.64
N ASP A 76 -25.40 1.08 -5.49
CA ASP A 76 -25.86 -0.12 -6.19
C ASP A 76 -25.12 -1.34 -5.66
N TRP A 77 -25.57 -1.83 -4.51
CA TRP A 77 -24.98 -2.99 -3.84
C TRP A 77 -25.56 -4.28 -4.38
N LYS A 78 -24.69 -5.20 -4.81
CA LYS A 78 -25.08 -6.56 -5.21
C LYS A 78 -24.74 -7.54 -4.10
N LYS A 79 -25.68 -8.46 -3.84
CA LYS A 79 -25.38 -9.59 -2.96
C LYS A 79 -24.37 -10.49 -3.65
N ALA A 80 -23.23 -10.72 -2.99
CA ALA A 80 -22.15 -11.53 -3.50
C ALA A 80 -21.38 -12.18 -2.35
N ASN A 81 -20.63 -13.25 -2.67
CA ASN A 81 -19.70 -13.87 -1.73
C ASN A 81 -18.35 -13.18 -1.84
N GLY A 82 -17.93 -12.51 -0.77
CA GLY A 82 -16.59 -11.93 -0.65
C GLY A 82 -15.59 -12.93 -0.09
N GLU A 83 -14.31 -12.71 -0.38
CA GLU A 83 -13.20 -13.44 0.22
C GLU A 83 -12.64 -12.65 1.40
N ILE A 84 -12.62 -13.27 2.58
CA ILE A 84 -12.09 -12.64 3.80
C ILE A 84 -10.60 -12.98 3.90
N VAL A 85 -9.76 -11.95 4.02
CA VAL A 85 -8.32 -12.09 4.16
C VAL A 85 -7.80 -11.28 5.36
N ASN A 86 -6.81 -11.83 6.06
CA ASN A 86 -5.99 -11.07 7.00
C ASN A 86 -4.73 -10.65 6.26
N ASN A 87 -4.55 -9.34 6.01
CA ASN A 87 -3.41 -8.81 5.28
C ASN A 87 -2.25 -8.35 6.20
N GLY A 88 -2.33 -8.66 7.50
CA GLY A 88 -1.34 -8.27 8.50
C GLY A 88 -1.63 -6.92 9.19
N HIS A 89 -2.48 -6.09 8.63
CA HIS A 89 -2.89 -4.78 9.18
C HIS A 89 -4.37 -4.73 9.55
N THR A 90 -5.20 -5.40 8.78
CA THR A 90 -6.65 -5.46 9.01
C THR A 90 -7.27 -6.74 8.46
N ILE A 91 -8.54 -6.96 8.80
CA ILE A 91 -9.37 -7.97 8.15
C ILE A 91 -10.08 -7.30 6.98
N GLN A 92 -9.74 -7.73 5.78
CA GLN A 92 -10.24 -7.20 4.52
C GLN A 92 -11.21 -8.19 3.87
N VAL A 93 -12.23 -7.66 3.20
CA VAL A 93 -13.14 -8.47 2.38
C VAL A 93 -13.00 -8.06 0.92
N ASN A 94 -12.42 -8.91 0.10
CA ASN A 94 -12.35 -8.73 -1.34
C ASN A 94 -13.71 -9.02 -1.96
N MET A 95 -14.22 -8.11 -2.79
CA MET A 95 -15.54 -8.23 -3.39
C MET A 95 -15.43 -8.53 -4.89
N PRO A 96 -16.27 -9.44 -5.42
CA PRO A 96 -16.37 -9.60 -6.87
C PRO A 96 -16.99 -8.35 -7.51
N ALA A 97 -16.71 -8.16 -8.79
CA ALA A 97 -17.26 -7.03 -9.55
C ALA A 97 -18.79 -7.00 -9.54
N GLY A 98 -19.37 -5.79 -9.60
CA GLY A 98 -20.81 -5.59 -9.75
C GLY A 98 -21.43 -4.59 -8.80
N SER A 99 -20.86 -4.40 -7.59
CA SER A 99 -21.32 -3.35 -6.66
C SER A 99 -20.67 -2.02 -7.01
N LYS A 100 -21.45 -0.94 -6.99
CA LYS A 100 -21.00 0.38 -7.40
C LYS A 100 -21.47 1.48 -6.45
N LEU A 101 -20.68 2.55 -6.40
CA LEU A 101 -21.06 3.83 -5.81
C LEU A 101 -21.04 4.90 -6.89
N GLY A 102 -22.11 5.66 -7.01
CA GLY A 102 -22.23 6.79 -7.94
C GLY A 102 -22.30 8.12 -7.19
N ARG A 103 -21.64 9.15 -7.71
CA ARG A 103 -21.75 10.53 -7.24
C ARG A 103 -21.65 11.50 -8.43
N GLY A 104 -22.75 12.19 -8.74
CA GLY A 104 -22.81 13.03 -9.93
C GLY A 104 -22.56 12.21 -11.20
N ASP A 105 -21.58 12.59 -11.99
CA ASP A 105 -21.15 11.93 -13.22
C ASP A 105 -20.11 10.80 -13.00
N LYS A 106 -19.69 10.59 -11.76
CA LYS A 106 -18.66 9.61 -11.41
C LYS A 106 -19.27 8.31 -10.89
N SER A 107 -18.66 7.19 -11.28
CA SER A 107 -19.01 5.85 -10.79
C SER A 107 -17.75 5.12 -10.36
N TYR A 108 -17.83 4.43 -9.24
CA TYR A 108 -16.74 3.68 -8.63
C TYR A 108 -17.16 2.25 -8.38
N ASP A 109 -16.32 1.30 -8.75
CA ASP A 109 -16.53 -0.11 -8.44
C ASP A 109 -16.05 -0.43 -7.03
N LEU A 110 -16.83 -1.22 -6.28
CA LEU A 110 -16.40 -1.76 -5.01
C LEU A 110 -15.43 -2.92 -5.27
N LEU A 111 -14.18 -2.76 -4.85
CA LEU A 111 -13.15 -3.81 -4.97
C LEU A 111 -12.98 -4.58 -3.66
N GLN A 112 -12.95 -3.87 -2.53
CA GLN A 112 -12.79 -4.43 -1.20
C GLN A 112 -13.31 -3.44 -0.15
N PHE A 113 -13.49 -3.92 1.07
CA PHE A 113 -13.67 -3.06 2.22
C PHE A 113 -12.97 -3.66 3.45
N HIS A 114 -12.65 -2.80 4.40
CA HIS A 114 -12.10 -3.14 5.70
C HIS A 114 -12.51 -2.09 6.73
N PHE A 115 -12.25 -2.35 7.99
CA PHE A 115 -12.64 -1.47 9.09
C PHE A 115 -11.41 -0.95 9.81
N HIS A 116 -11.53 0.27 10.30
CA HIS A 116 -10.56 0.92 11.18
C HIS A 116 -11.17 1.21 12.54
N THR A 117 -10.38 1.05 13.60
CA THR A 117 -10.73 1.46 14.96
C THR A 117 -9.46 1.90 15.70
N PRO A 118 -9.41 3.14 16.21
CA PRO A 118 -10.37 4.23 16.01
C PRO A 118 -10.46 4.69 14.55
N SER A 119 -11.41 5.60 14.26
CA SER A 119 -11.52 6.19 12.91
C SER A 119 -10.24 6.93 12.53
N GLU A 120 -9.80 6.77 11.28
CA GLU A 120 -8.64 7.51 10.76
C GLU A 120 -8.98 8.97 10.46
N HIS A 121 -10.18 9.24 9.89
CA HIS A 121 -10.69 10.60 9.76
C HIS A 121 -11.13 11.13 11.12
N LEU A 122 -10.88 12.41 11.35
CA LEU A 122 -11.37 13.13 12.51
C LEU A 122 -12.54 14.02 12.10
N VAL A 123 -13.37 14.41 13.06
CA VAL A 123 -14.37 15.47 12.91
C VAL A 123 -14.18 16.44 14.07
N GLU A 124 -13.81 17.68 13.76
CA GLU A 124 -13.48 18.71 14.73
C GLU A 124 -12.48 18.20 15.79
N GLY A 125 -11.40 17.55 15.33
CA GLY A 125 -10.33 17.00 16.15
C GLY A 125 -10.67 15.73 16.93
N LYS A 126 -11.85 15.13 16.72
CA LYS A 126 -12.29 13.93 17.44
C LYS A 126 -12.28 12.70 16.55
N SER A 127 -11.67 11.62 17.05
CA SER A 127 -11.81 10.28 16.47
C SER A 127 -13.02 9.56 17.04
N PHE A 128 -13.49 8.55 16.34
CA PHE A 128 -14.63 7.73 16.72
C PHE A 128 -14.15 6.29 16.92
N GLY A 129 -14.63 5.66 17.97
CA GLY A 129 -14.48 4.24 18.21
C GLY A 129 -15.53 3.42 17.44
N PRO A 130 -15.48 2.08 17.58
CA PRO A 130 -16.48 1.17 17.02
C PRO A 130 -17.86 1.35 17.66
#